data_80f49e1628ebc72c046702330e8edeb0
#
_entry.id   80f49e1628ebc72c046702330e8edeb0
#
_cell.length_a   1.000
_cell.length_b   1.000
_cell.length_c   1.000
_cell.angle_alpha   90.00
_cell.angle_beta   90.00
_cell.angle_gamma   90.00
#
_symmetry.space_group_name_H-M   'P 1'
#
loop_
_entity.id
_entity.type
_entity.pdbx_description
1 polymer ?
#
loop_
_entity_poly.entity_id
_entity_poly.type
_entity_poly.pdbx_seq_one_letter_code
_entity_poly.pdbx_strand_id
1 'polypeptide(L)'
;MSNYKFETLQLHVGQEQPDPATDARAVPIYQTTSYVFRNSAHAADRFGLRDAGNIYGRLTNSTQDVLEKRIAALEGGSAALAVASGAAAIDYAIQALAGAGEHIVAQKTIYGGSFNLLAHTLPHYGIETTFVDAHNLEEIEAAIKPYTKAVYLETLGNPNSDIPNIDAISELAHKHGLPVVVDNTFGTPYLIRPFEHGADIVVHSATKFIGGHGTSLGGIIVDSGNFDWKASGRYPGISDPNPSYHGASFADVAGPAAFVTYIRAILLRDTGAAISPFNAFILLQGVETLSLRIDRHIENTKKVVEFLSNHPLVEKVNHPSLPEHPDHALYEKYFPNGGASIFTFNIKGGQKEAHKFIDNLEIFSLLANVADVKSLVIHPATTTHSQLTDEELADQNIYQNTIRLSIGTEHIDDIIADLEKGFAAIK
;
A
#
# COMPACT_ATOMS: atom_id res chain seq x y z
N MET A 1 -12.37 -16.80 -14.26
CA MET A 1 -10.90 -16.62 -14.42
C MET A 1 -10.04 -17.14 -13.28
N SER A 2 -10.59 -17.81 -12.28
CA SER A 2 -9.89 -18.24 -11.05
C SER A 2 -8.67 -19.18 -11.23
N ASN A 3 -8.45 -19.72 -12.42
CA ASN A 3 -7.36 -20.69 -12.67
C ASN A 3 -6.16 -20.09 -13.46
N TYR A 4 -6.19 -18.81 -13.82
CA TYR A 4 -5.08 -18.18 -14.52
C TYR A 4 -3.99 -17.73 -13.53
N LYS A 5 -2.75 -17.67 -14.04
CA LYS A 5 -1.59 -17.18 -13.28
C LYS A 5 -1.58 -15.64 -13.25
N PHE A 6 -0.76 -15.09 -12.37
CA PHE A 6 -0.69 -13.65 -12.10
C PHE A 6 -0.54 -12.83 -13.39
N GLU A 7 0.39 -13.23 -14.27
CA GLU A 7 0.72 -12.52 -15.51
C GLU A 7 -0.46 -12.47 -16.50
N THR A 8 -1.33 -13.48 -16.46
CA THR A 8 -2.57 -13.47 -17.25
C THR A 8 -3.65 -12.63 -16.59
N LEU A 9 -3.79 -12.73 -15.26
CA LEU A 9 -4.76 -11.93 -14.51
C LEU A 9 -4.47 -10.43 -14.63
N GLN A 10 -3.19 -10.02 -14.53
CA GLN A 10 -2.80 -8.61 -14.62
C GLN A 10 -3.12 -7.96 -15.98
N LEU A 11 -3.31 -8.77 -17.02
CA LEU A 11 -3.62 -8.30 -18.37
C LEU A 11 -5.11 -8.32 -18.70
N HIS A 12 -5.89 -9.23 -18.09
CA HIS A 12 -7.21 -9.56 -18.61
C HIS A 12 -8.37 -9.30 -17.66
N VAL A 13 -8.18 -9.36 -16.34
CA VAL A 13 -9.29 -9.18 -15.40
C VAL A 13 -9.92 -7.80 -15.52
N GLY A 14 -11.25 -7.77 -15.56
CA GLY A 14 -12.06 -6.57 -15.76
C GLY A 14 -12.17 -6.13 -17.22
N GLN A 15 -11.48 -6.84 -18.14
CA GLN A 15 -11.41 -6.54 -19.58
C GLN A 15 -11.51 -7.84 -20.42
N GLU A 16 -12.24 -8.82 -19.92
CA GLU A 16 -12.40 -10.11 -20.56
C GLU A 16 -13.09 -10.02 -21.92
N GLN A 17 -13.98 -9.03 -22.05
CA GLN A 17 -14.67 -8.72 -23.29
C GLN A 17 -14.25 -7.34 -23.80
N PRO A 18 -14.32 -7.08 -25.11
CA PRO A 18 -14.14 -5.73 -25.65
C PRO A 18 -15.25 -4.79 -25.14
N ASP A 19 -15.03 -3.50 -25.28
CA ASP A 19 -16.07 -2.51 -24.95
C ASP A 19 -17.35 -2.77 -25.75
N PRO A 20 -18.50 -2.96 -25.10
CA PRO A 20 -19.73 -3.40 -25.79
C PRO A 20 -20.34 -2.35 -26.73
N ALA A 21 -19.90 -1.11 -26.64
CA ALA A 21 -20.44 -0.02 -27.47
C ALA A 21 -19.57 0.24 -28.73
N THR A 22 -18.27 -0.08 -28.66
CA THR A 22 -17.30 0.33 -29.70
C THR A 22 -16.43 -0.81 -30.19
N ASP A 23 -16.53 -2.01 -29.60
CA ASP A 23 -15.63 -3.16 -29.82
C ASP A 23 -14.15 -2.85 -29.51
N ALA A 24 -13.85 -1.76 -28.79
CA ALA A 24 -12.49 -1.39 -28.44
C ALA A 24 -11.83 -2.45 -27.57
N ARG A 25 -10.62 -2.88 -27.96
CA ARG A 25 -9.82 -3.84 -27.18
C ARG A 25 -9.16 -3.19 -25.97
N ALA A 26 -8.69 -1.95 -26.10
CA ALA A 26 -8.16 -1.18 -24.97
C ALA A 26 -9.29 -0.70 -24.06
N VAL A 27 -9.00 -0.55 -22.76
CA VAL A 27 -9.97 0.03 -21.81
C VAL A 27 -10.26 1.48 -22.19
N PRO A 28 -11.52 1.86 -22.50
CA PRO A 28 -11.86 3.24 -22.79
C PRO A 28 -11.70 4.14 -21.57
N ILE A 29 -11.31 5.41 -21.78
CA ILE A 29 -11.31 6.43 -20.74
C ILE A 29 -12.65 7.12 -20.71
N TYR A 30 -13.51 6.76 -19.74
CA TYR A 30 -14.83 7.37 -19.56
C TYR A 30 -14.71 8.67 -18.73
N GLN A 31 -14.29 9.73 -19.39
CA GLN A 31 -14.15 11.06 -18.77
C GLN A 31 -15.49 11.75 -18.68
N THR A 32 -16.33 11.36 -17.71
CA THR A 32 -17.65 11.91 -17.47
C THR A 32 -17.95 12.06 -15.98
N THR A 33 -18.76 13.06 -15.62
CA THR A 33 -19.22 13.27 -14.24
C THR A 33 -20.50 12.52 -13.92
N SER A 34 -21.36 12.23 -14.91
CA SER A 34 -22.72 11.74 -14.67
C SER A 34 -23.19 10.81 -15.79
N TYR A 35 -24.18 10.00 -15.47
CA TYR A 35 -24.76 8.99 -16.34
C TYR A 35 -26.27 9.16 -16.43
N VAL A 36 -26.83 8.93 -17.62
CA VAL A 36 -28.28 9.11 -17.89
C VAL A 36 -29.05 7.87 -17.47
N PHE A 37 -30.13 8.07 -16.76
CA PHE A 37 -31.08 7.01 -16.40
C PHE A 37 -32.14 6.83 -17.50
N ARG A 38 -32.62 5.58 -17.65
CA ARG A 38 -33.67 5.25 -18.66
C ARG A 38 -35.00 5.90 -18.34
N ASN A 39 -35.35 6.01 -17.04
CA ASN A 39 -36.57 6.64 -16.51
C ASN A 39 -36.42 6.88 -14.99
N SER A 40 -37.41 7.50 -14.36
CA SER A 40 -37.42 7.85 -12.93
C SER A 40 -37.36 6.61 -12.02
N ALA A 41 -38.01 5.50 -12.40
CA ALA A 41 -37.96 4.26 -11.63
C ALA A 41 -36.54 3.66 -11.63
N HIS A 42 -35.87 3.60 -12.79
CA HIS A 42 -34.47 3.18 -12.90
C HIS A 42 -33.56 4.07 -12.05
N ALA A 43 -33.77 5.38 -12.03
CA ALA A 43 -33.01 6.27 -11.15
C ALA A 43 -33.21 5.92 -9.67
N ALA A 44 -34.44 5.71 -9.24
CA ALA A 44 -34.74 5.33 -7.86
C ALA A 44 -34.12 3.97 -7.45
N ASP A 45 -34.09 3.00 -8.36
CA ASP A 45 -33.49 1.70 -8.11
C ASP A 45 -31.96 1.79 -7.96
N ARG A 46 -31.30 2.62 -8.78
CA ARG A 46 -29.86 2.90 -8.65
C ARG A 46 -29.50 3.52 -7.31
N PHE A 47 -30.23 4.60 -6.92
CA PHE A 47 -30.00 5.27 -5.64
C PHE A 47 -30.37 4.39 -4.44
N GLY A 48 -31.32 3.49 -4.61
CA GLY A 48 -31.74 2.52 -3.59
C GLY A 48 -30.86 1.26 -3.50
N LEU A 49 -29.76 1.16 -4.25
CA LEU A 49 -28.87 0.00 -4.34
C LEU A 49 -29.58 -1.31 -4.80
N ARG A 50 -30.72 -1.18 -5.50
CA ARG A 50 -31.48 -2.31 -6.06
C ARG A 50 -31.08 -2.67 -7.49
N ASP A 51 -30.41 -1.76 -8.19
CA ASP A 51 -29.87 -1.96 -9.53
C ASP A 51 -28.41 -1.49 -9.56
N ALA A 52 -27.50 -2.36 -9.98
CA ALA A 52 -26.07 -2.07 -10.04
C ALA A 52 -25.72 -1.21 -11.26
N GLY A 53 -24.73 -0.33 -11.12
CA GLY A 53 -24.16 0.44 -12.23
C GLY A 53 -23.85 1.90 -11.90
N ASN A 54 -23.53 2.66 -12.92
CA ASN A 54 -23.04 4.03 -12.78
C ASN A 54 -24.17 5.02 -12.45
N ILE A 55 -23.86 5.96 -11.56
CA ILE A 55 -24.72 7.08 -11.16
C ILE A 55 -23.99 8.39 -11.42
N TYR A 56 -22.84 8.55 -10.77
CA TYR A 56 -22.03 9.75 -10.78
C TYR A 56 -20.54 9.38 -10.67
N GLY A 57 -19.68 10.04 -11.45
CA GLY A 57 -18.27 9.67 -11.62
C GLY A 57 -17.42 9.65 -10.35
N ARG A 58 -17.84 10.33 -9.27
CA ARG A 58 -17.19 10.24 -7.97
C ARG A 58 -17.42 8.88 -7.30
N LEU A 59 -18.59 8.28 -7.52
CA LEU A 59 -18.97 7.00 -6.90
C LEU A 59 -18.53 5.80 -7.74
N THR A 60 -18.79 5.86 -9.03
CA THR A 60 -18.56 4.76 -9.97
C THR A 60 -18.16 5.30 -11.34
N ASN A 61 -17.21 4.62 -11.98
CA ASN A 61 -16.80 4.92 -13.35
C ASN A 61 -16.26 3.65 -14.01
N SER A 62 -16.60 3.40 -15.25
CA SER A 62 -16.24 2.13 -15.94
C SER A 62 -14.73 1.94 -16.12
N THR A 63 -13.94 3.00 -16.25
CA THR A 63 -12.47 2.89 -16.32
C THR A 63 -11.88 2.52 -14.95
N GLN A 64 -12.38 3.14 -13.88
CA GLN A 64 -11.97 2.84 -12.50
C GLN A 64 -12.35 1.41 -12.11
N ASP A 65 -13.54 0.94 -12.52
CA ASP A 65 -14.05 -0.40 -12.26
C ASP A 65 -13.11 -1.51 -12.78
N VAL A 66 -12.48 -1.30 -13.96
CA VAL A 66 -11.48 -2.24 -14.48
C VAL A 66 -10.26 -2.30 -13.58
N LEU A 67 -9.75 -1.16 -13.11
CA LEU A 67 -8.62 -1.10 -12.17
C LEU A 67 -8.97 -1.81 -10.85
N GLU A 68 -10.14 -1.52 -10.29
CA GLU A 68 -10.63 -2.10 -9.05
C GLU A 68 -10.74 -3.63 -9.15
N LYS A 69 -11.40 -4.15 -10.17
CA LYS A 69 -11.54 -5.60 -10.42
C LYS A 69 -10.20 -6.29 -10.60
N ARG A 70 -9.29 -5.65 -11.33
CA ARG A 70 -7.96 -6.21 -11.62
C ARG A 70 -7.12 -6.31 -10.36
N ILE A 71 -7.03 -5.26 -9.56
CA ILE A 71 -6.26 -5.29 -8.31
C ILE A 71 -6.91 -6.24 -7.30
N ALA A 72 -8.25 -6.26 -7.17
CA ALA A 72 -8.93 -7.23 -6.31
C ALA A 72 -8.54 -8.68 -6.67
N ALA A 73 -8.56 -9.02 -7.96
CA ALA A 73 -8.19 -10.37 -8.41
C ALA A 73 -6.70 -10.69 -8.19
N LEU A 74 -5.80 -9.71 -8.36
CA LEU A 74 -4.36 -9.90 -8.15
C LEU A 74 -4.02 -10.10 -6.68
N GLU A 75 -4.67 -9.36 -5.77
CA GLU A 75 -4.54 -9.57 -4.32
C GLU A 75 -5.25 -10.84 -3.81
N GLY A 76 -6.18 -11.40 -4.58
CA GLY A 76 -7.04 -12.49 -4.13
C GLY A 76 -8.20 -12.04 -3.24
N GLY A 77 -8.56 -10.74 -3.31
CA GLY A 77 -9.68 -10.15 -2.57
C GLY A 77 -11.02 -10.29 -3.28
N SER A 78 -12.09 -9.98 -2.57
CA SER A 78 -13.47 -10.02 -3.07
C SER A 78 -13.86 -8.77 -3.86
N ALA A 79 -13.36 -7.61 -3.46
CA ALA A 79 -13.63 -6.34 -4.10
C ALA A 79 -12.54 -5.30 -3.79
N ALA A 80 -12.43 -4.27 -4.63
CA ALA A 80 -11.54 -3.14 -4.38
C ALA A 80 -12.22 -1.80 -4.67
N LEU A 81 -11.63 -0.74 -4.13
CA LEU A 81 -12.02 0.66 -4.32
C LEU A 81 -10.79 1.48 -4.68
N ALA A 82 -10.82 2.16 -5.82
CA ALA A 82 -9.80 3.11 -6.23
C ALA A 82 -10.13 4.53 -5.71
N VAL A 83 -9.13 5.19 -5.14
CA VAL A 83 -9.21 6.54 -4.56
C VAL A 83 -8.06 7.42 -5.04
N ALA A 84 -8.11 8.71 -4.72
CA ALA A 84 -7.21 9.73 -5.27
C ALA A 84 -5.72 9.53 -4.92
N SER A 85 -5.39 8.87 -3.81
CA SER A 85 -4.02 8.67 -3.34
C SER A 85 -3.92 7.52 -2.34
N GLY A 86 -2.71 7.02 -2.09
CA GLY A 86 -2.44 6.07 -1.01
C GLY A 86 -2.82 6.63 0.36
N ALA A 87 -2.56 7.92 0.62
CA ALA A 87 -2.97 8.57 1.85
C ALA A 87 -4.50 8.52 2.06
N ALA A 88 -5.28 8.78 0.99
CA ALA A 88 -6.73 8.66 1.05
C ALA A 88 -7.20 7.21 1.26
N ALA A 89 -6.46 6.22 0.72
CA ALA A 89 -6.77 4.81 0.95
C ALA A 89 -6.59 4.42 2.42
N ILE A 90 -5.49 4.83 3.04
CA ILE A 90 -5.22 4.58 4.46
C ILE A 90 -6.25 5.32 5.34
N ASP A 91 -6.44 6.61 5.08
CA ASP A 91 -7.39 7.43 5.86
C ASP A 91 -8.81 6.85 5.83
N TYR A 92 -9.31 6.50 4.64
CA TYR A 92 -10.64 5.89 4.51
C TYR A 92 -10.73 4.49 5.14
N ALA A 93 -9.68 3.67 5.03
CA ALA A 93 -9.66 2.37 5.68
C ALA A 93 -9.74 2.51 7.21
N ILE A 94 -8.99 3.45 7.78
CA ILE A 94 -9.02 3.70 9.23
C ILE A 94 -10.35 4.32 9.67
N GLN A 95 -10.85 5.35 8.99
CA GLN A 95 -12.12 6.01 9.34
C GLN A 95 -13.36 5.11 9.13
N ALA A 96 -13.26 4.10 8.26
CA ALA A 96 -14.32 3.10 8.12
C ALA A 96 -14.40 2.14 9.32
N LEU A 97 -13.29 1.97 10.04
CA LEU A 97 -13.18 1.08 11.19
C LEU A 97 -13.32 1.81 12.52
N ALA A 98 -12.73 3.00 12.64
CA ALA A 98 -12.63 3.74 13.89
C ALA A 98 -13.20 5.16 13.74
N GLY A 99 -13.93 5.60 14.77
CA GLY A 99 -14.44 6.96 14.92
C GLY A 99 -13.94 7.63 16.21
N ALA A 100 -14.56 8.76 16.56
CA ALA A 100 -14.18 9.50 17.77
C ALA A 100 -14.35 8.65 19.06
N GLY A 101 -13.30 8.62 19.87
CA GLY A 101 -13.23 7.81 21.10
C GLY A 101 -12.75 6.38 20.87
N GLU A 102 -12.35 6.03 19.63
CA GLU A 102 -11.86 4.70 19.29
C GLU A 102 -10.37 4.69 18.99
N HIS A 103 -9.78 3.50 18.83
CA HIS A 103 -8.35 3.29 18.90
C HIS A 103 -7.85 2.30 17.83
N ILE A 104 -6.63 2.54 17.35
CA ILE A 104 -5.88 1.70 16.44
C ILE A 104 -4.56 1.26 17.11
N VAL A 105 -4.16 0.01 16.91
CA VAL A 105 -2.79 -0.46 17.16
C VAL A 105 -2.04 -0.45 15.84
N ALA A 106 -0.89 0.20 15.76
CA ALA A 106 -0.13 0.33 14.53
C ALA A 106 1.35 -0.06 14.72
N GLN A 107 1.93 -0.72 13.74
CA GLN A 107 3.38 -0.92 13.66
C GLN A 107 4.11 0.44 13.70
N LYS A 108 5.23 0.52 14.44
CA LYS A 108 6.00 1.77 14.57
C LYS A 108 6.84 2.12 13.33
N THR A 109 7.35 1.11 12.62
CA THR A 109 8.20 1.26 11.43
C THR A 109 7.37 1.28 10.16
N ILE A 110 6.57 2.35 9.98
CA ILE A 110 5.70 2.56 8.83
C ILE A 110 6.09 3.81 8.06
N TYR A 111 5.49 3.98 6.88
CA TYR A 111 5.66 5.19 6.08
C TYR A 111 5.40 6.46 6.91
N GLY A 112 6.33 7.43 6.84
CA GLY A 112 6.24 8.67 7.65
C GLY A 112 4.93 9.45 7.47
N GLY A 113 4.30 9.39 6.28
CA GLY A 113 2.97 9.99 6.06
C GLY A 113 1.87 9.25 6.81
N SER A 114 1.92 7.92 6.88
CA SER A 114 0.99 7.10 7.67
C SER A 114 1.19 7.33 9.16
N PHE A 115 2.45 7.39 9.60
CA PHE A 115 2.77 7.75 10.99
C PHE A 115 2.18 9.12 11.35
N ASN A 116 2.43 10.14 10.54
CA ASN A 116 1.90 11.49 10.78
C ASN A 116 0.37 11.54 10.78
N LEU A 117 -0.28 10.80 9.87
CA LEU A 117 -1.75 10.68 9.86
C LEU A 117 -2.26 10.10 11.18
N LEU A 118 -1.69 8.97 11.61
CA LEU A 118 -2.13 8.23 12.81
C LEU A 118 -1.75 8.96 14.12
N ALA A 119 -0.54 9.55 14.18
CA ALA A 119 -0.02 10.19 15.40
C ALA A 119 -0.55 11.60 15.63
N HIS A 120 -0.82 12.35 14.56
CA HIS A 120 -1.09 13.79 14.68
C HIS A 120 -2.41 14.23 14.06
N THR A 121 -2.80 13.69 12.90
CA THR A 121 -4.01 14.16 12.20
C THR A 121 -5.28 13.53 12.77
N LEU A 122 -5.34 12.21 12.88
CA LEU A 122 -6.53 11.50 13.35
C LEU A 122 -6.89 11.76 14.83
N PRO A 123 -5.95 12.07 15.74
CA PRO A 123 -6.32 12.52 17.10
C PRO A 123 -7.18 13.80 17.13
N HIS A 124 -7.07 14.69 16.13
CA HIS A 124 -8.01 15.83 16.02
C HIS A 124 -9.45 15.40 15.72
N TYR A 125 -9.64 14.20 15.18
CA TYR A 125 -10.95 13.60 14.96
C TYR A 125 -11.34 12.59 16.05
N GLY A 126 -10.51 12.52 17.12
CA GLY A 126 -10.75 11.68 18.30
C GLY A 126 -10.38 10.21 18.11
N ILE A 127 -9.63 9.86 17.09
CA ILE A 127 -9.11 8.50 16.88
C ILE A 127 -7.71 8.43 17.49
N GLU A 128 -7.51 7.55 18.47
CA GLU A 128 -6.22 7.33 19.11
C GLU A 128 -5.42 6.23 18.43
N THR A 129 -4.08 6.30 18.51
CA THR A 129 -3.20 5.25 18.03
C THR A 129 -2.13 4.90 19.05
N THR A 130 -1.88 3.61 19.28
CA THR A 130 -0.69 3.11 19.98
C THR A 130 0.24 2.45 18.96
N PHE A 131 1.46 2.97 18.87
CA PHE A 131 2.51 2.40 18.05
C PHE A 131 3.26 1.32 18.83
N VAL A 132 3.52 0.18 18.17
CA VAL A 132 4.11 -1.01 18.77
C VAL A 132 5.24 -1.57 17.90
N ASP A 133 6.13 -2.31 18.52
CA ASP A 133 7.07 -3.15 17.79
C ASP A 133 6.34 -4.37 17.22
N ALA A 134 6.25 -4.46 15.88
CA ALA A 134 5.56 -5.55 15.22
C ALA A 134 6.25 -6.92 15.38
N HIS A 135 7.48 -6.97 15.93
CA HIS A 135 8.17 -8.21 16.29
C HIS A 135 7.82 -8.69 17.71
N ASN A 136 7.10 -7.88 18.49
CA ASN A 136 6.75 -8.17 19.89
C ASN A 136 5.23 -8.38 20.03
N LEU A 137 4.79 -9.65 19.95
CA LEU A 137 3.36 -10.00 20.09
C LEU A 137 2.78 -9.63 21.46
N GLU A 138 3.58 -9.68 22.54
CA GLU A 138 3.13 -9.32 23.89
C GLU A 138 2.85 -7.81 23.96
N GLU A 139 3.67 -6.98 23.32
CA GLU A 139 3.46 -5.53 23.24
C GLU A 139 2.20 -5.20 22.42
N ILE A 140 1.99 -5.91 21.29
CA ILE A 140 0.79 -5.76 20.48
C ILE A 140 -0.46 -6.11 21.32
N GLU A 141 -0.45 -7.24 22.01
CA GLU A 141 -1.58 -7.68 22.83
C GLU A 141 -1.86 -6.69 23.99
N ALA A 142 -0.81 -6.23 24.65
CA ALA A 142 -0.93 -5.24 25.74
C ALA A 142 -1.47 -3.88 25.27
N ALA A 143 -1.24 -3.51 24.00
CA ALA A 143 -1.76 -2.29 23.39
C ALA A 143 -3.25 -2.36 23.03
N ILE A 144 -3.83 -3.56 22.93
CA ILE A 144 -5.25 -3.74 22.59
C ILE A 144 -6.14 -3.28 23.76
N LYS A 145 -6.96 -2.29 23.52
CA LYS A 145 -7.93 -1.72 24.45
C LYS A 145 -9.35 -2.21 24.10
N PRO A 146 -10.34 -2.13 25.01
CA PRO A 146 -11.73 -2.51 24.71
C PRO A 146 -12.33 -1.78 23.50
N TYR A 147 -11.86 -0.58 23.21
CA TYR A 147 -12.29 0.26 22.10
C TYR A 147 -11.32 0.27 20.89
N THR A 148 -10.33 -0.62 20.88
CA THR A 148 -9.48 -0.85 19.69
C THR A 148 -10.31 -1.41 18.55
N LYS A 149 -10.06 -0.93 17.33
CA LYS A 149 -10.82 -1.26 16.11
C LYS A 149 -10.02 -1.97 15.03
N ALA A 150 -8.71 -1.86 15.02
CA ALA A 150 -7.89 -2.54 14.03
C ALA A 150 -6.44 -2.62 14.47
N VAL A 151 -5.71 -3.54 13.81
CA VAL A 151 -4.25 -3.55 13.79
C VAL A 151 -3.81 -3.12 12.39
N TYR A 152 -2.87 -2.16 12.29
CA TYR A 152 -2.33 -1.63 11.03
C TYR A 152 -0.86 -1.99 10.87
N LEU A 153 -0.50 -2.60 9.73
CA LEU A 153 0.85 -3.08 9.39
C LEU A 153 1.25 -2.63 7.98
N GLU A 154 2.57 -2.65 7.71
CA GLU A 154 3.13 -2.64 6.35
C GLU A 154 3.83 -3.98 6.08
N THR A 155 3.70 -4.53 4.87
CA THR A 155 4.38 -5.79 4.48
C THR A 155 5.90 -5.65 4.50
N LEU A 156 6.40 -4.48 4.16
CA LEU A 156 7.78 -4.06 4.18
C LEU A 156 7.82 -2.63 4.70
N GLY A 157 8.33 -2.43 5.90
CA GLY A 157 8.39 -1.13 6.57
C GLY A 157 9.30 -0.14 5.84
N ASN A 158 9.04 1.13 6.03
CA ASN A 158 9.81 2.23 5.42
C ASN A 158 10.55 3.01 6.51
N PRO A 159 11.89 3.15 6.45
CA PRO A 159 12.73 2.95 5.26
C PRO A 159 13.48 1.62 5.16
N ASN A 160 13.43 0.78 6.17
CA ASN A 160 14.37 -0.32 6.38
C ASN A 160 13.91 -1.67 5.82
N SER A 161 12.68 -1.77 5.29
CA SER A 161 12.07 -3.02 4.84
C SER A 161 11.92 -4.08 5.95
N ASP A 162 11.64 -3.65 7.19
CA ASP A 162 11.30 -4.55 8.30
C ASP A 162 10.06 -5.39 7.96
N ILE A 163 10.05 -6.64 8.38
CA ILE A 163 8.98 -7.59 8.01
C ILE A 163 8.24 -8.05 9.26
N PRO A 164 6.96 -7.64 9.47
CA PRO A 164 6.15 -8.16 10.57
C PRO A 164 5.73 -9.62 10.33
N ASN A 165 5.56 -10.40 11.39
CA ASN A 165 4.95 -11.73 11.29
C ASN A 165 3.43 -11.58 11.13
N ILE A 166 2.98 -11.39 9.88
CA ILE A 166 1.57 -11.12 9.55
C ILE A 166 0.67 -12.26 10.05
N ASP A 167 1.08 -13.53 9.88
CA ASP A 167 0.27 -14.68 10.33
C ASP A 167 0.01 -14.63 11.84
N ALA A 168 1.06 -14.44 12.64
CA ALA A 168 0.94 -14.43 14.09
C ALA A 168 0.15 -13.21 14.60
N ILE A 169 0.36 -12.04 13.99
CA ILE A 169 -0.37 -10.82 14.35
C ILE A 169 -1.84 -10.93 13.96
N SER A 170 -2.15 -11.50 12.80
CA SER A 170 -3.52 -11.71 12.36
C SER A 170 -4.26 -12.72 13.27
N GLU A 171 -3.61 -13.82 13.64
CA GLU A 171 -4.17 -14.77 14.61
C GLU A 171 -4.48 -14.09 15.96
N LEU A 172 -3.56 -13.25 16.45
CA LEU A 172 -3.76 -12.49 17.69
C LEU A 172 -4.92 -11.49 17.55
N ALA A 173 -4.94 -10.67 16.51
CA ALA A 173 -5.99 -9.67 16.28
C ALA A 173 -7.39 -10.31 16.18
N HIS A 174 -7.51 -11.44 15.47
CA HIS A 174 -8.76 -12.16 15.31
C HIS A 174 -9.27 -12.77 16.62
N LYS A 175 -8.41 -13.20 17.54
CA LYS A 175 -8.82 -13.61 18.92
C LYS A 175 -9.52 -12.47 19.66
N HIS A 176 -9.19 -11.22 19.35
CA HIS A 176 -9.83 -10.03 19.92
C HIS A 176 -10.98 -9.47 19.03
N GLY A 177 -11.35 -10.15 17.96
CA GLY A 177 -12.40 -9.74 17.02
C GLY A 177 -12.03 -8.47 16.21
N LEU A 178 -10.73 -8.25 15.96
CA LEU A 178 -10.19 -7.11 15.25
C LEU A 178 -9.73 -7.49 13.84
N PRO A 179 -10.04 -6.71 12.80
CA PRO A 179 -9.45 -6.90 11.48
C PRO A 179 -8.02 -6.38 11.45
N VAL A 180 -7.23 -6.96 10.55
CA VAL A 180 -5.86 -6.54 10.23
C VAL A 180 -5.85 -5.82 8.90
N VAL A 181 -5.37 -4.56 8.91
CA VAL A 181 -5.16 -3.73 7.73
C VAL A 181 -3.68 -3.77 7.38
N VAL A 182 -3.36 -4.16 6.16
CA VAL A 182 -1.97 -4.26 5.70
C VAL A 182 -1.74 -3.34 4.51
N ASP A 183 -0.80 -2.41 4.63
CA ASP A 183 -0.31 -1.67 3.48
C ASP A 183 0.69 -2.53 2.71
N ASN A 184 0.27 -2.97 1.52
CA ASN A 184 1.07 -3.83 0.63
C ASN A 184 1.73 -3.05 -0.51
N THR A 185 1.96 -1.76 -0.31
CA THR A 185 2.54 -0.88 -1.34
C THR A 185 3.91 -1.38 -1.82
N PHE A 186 4.79 -1.83 -0.91
CA PHE A 186 6.13 -2.31 -1.24
C PHE A 186 6.16 -3.79 -1.62
N GLY A 187 5.29 -4.60 -1.01
CA GLY A 187 5.17 -6.01 -1.34
C GLY A 187 4.55 -6.22 -2.72
N THR A 188 3.56 -5.44 -3.09
CA THR A 188 2.71 -5.61 -4.27
C THR A 188 1.99 -6.97 -4.28
N PRO A 189 0.87 -7.11 -4.99
CA PRO A 189 0.19 -8.41 -5.09
C PRO A 189 1.00 -9.47 -5.85
N TYR A 190 2.12 -9.07 -6.47
CA TYR A 190 3.00 -9.99 -7.17
C TYR A 190 3.96 -10.73 -6.24
N LEU A 191 4.48 -10.07 -5.22
CA LEU A 191 5.45 -10.67 -4.31
C LEU A 191 4.80 -11.36 -3.11
N ILE A 192 3.73 -10.75 -2.56
CA ILE A 192 3.02 -11.25 -1.40
C ILE A 192 1.54 -10.86 -1.49
N ARG A 193 0.68 -11.77 -1.07
CA ARG A 193 -0.76 -11.55 -0.86
C ARG A 193 -1.07 -11.63 0.62
N PRO A 194 -1.20 -10.51 1.33
CA PRO A 194 -1.43 -10.51 2.78
C PRO A 194 -2.69 -11.28 3.20
N PHE A 195 -3.69 -11.44 2.32
CA PHE A 195 -4.88 -12.27 2.60
C PHE A 195 -4.55 -13.75 2.81
N GLU A 196 -3.49 -14.27 2.19
CA GLU A 196 -3.00 -15.64 2.40
C GLU A 196 -2.34 -15.80 3.77
N HIS A 197 -2.09 -14.68 4.48
CA HIS A 197 -1.46 -14.57 5.80
C HIS A 197 -2.41 -14.00 6.87
N GLY A 198 -3.70 -13.98 6.60
CA GLY A 198 -4.72 -13.60 7.57
C GLY A 198 -5.08 -12.12 7.62
N ALA A 199 -4.54 -11.27 6.75
CA ALA A 199 -5.02 -9.91 6.61
C ALA A 199 -6.49 -9.87 6.15
N ASP A 200 -7.23 -8.84 6.56
CA ASP A 200 -8.64 -8.66 6.19
C ASP A 200 -8.82 -7.55 5.16
N ILE A 201 -7.99 -6.53 5.25
CA ILE A 201 -8.01 -5.35 4.39
C ILE A 201 -6.58 -5.08 3.91
N VAL A 202 -6.43 -4.85 2.62
CA VAL A 202 -5.16 -4.42 2.03
C VAL A 202 -5.32 -3.03 1.46
N VAL A 203 -4.33 -2.17 1.69
CA VAL A 203 -4.25 -0.85 1.05
C VAL A 203 -2.99 -0.73 0.20
N HIS A 204 -3.05 0.11 -0.83
CA HIS A 204 -1.92 0.43 -1.69
C HIS A 204 -1.85 1.92 -1.99
N SER A 205 -0.66 2.47 -1.95
CA SER A 205 -0.34 3.61 -2.79
C SER A 205 -0.06 3.12 -4.21
N ALA A 206 -1.08 3.15 -5.07
CA ALA A 206 -0.93 2.74 -6.47
C ALA A 206 0.04 3.65 -7.26
N THR A 207 0.36 4.81 -6.72
CA THR A 207 1.40 5.75 -7.17
C THR A 207 2.77 5.10 -7.31
N LYS A 208 3.05 4.07 -6.48
CA LYS A 208 4.35 3.41 -6.34
C LYS A 208 4.51 2.30 -7.38
N PHE A 209 4.89 1.10 -7.01
CA PHE A 209 5.14 -0.01 -7.94
C PHE A 209 3.97 -0.32 -8.89
N ILE A 210 2.72 -0.16 -8.47
CA ILE A 210 1.56 -0.41 -9.34
C ILE A 210 1.61 0.50 -10.56
N GLY A 211 1.75 1.80 -10.39
CA GLY A 211 1.95 2.76 -11.48
C GLY A 211 3.37 2.66 -12.07
N GLY A 212 4.37 2.66 -11.21
CA GLY A 212 5.77 2.39 -11.50
C GLY A 212 6.56 3.50 -12.21
N HIS A 213 5.94 4.61 -12.60
CA HIS A 213 6.55 5.62 -13.47
C HIS A 213 6.55 7.04 -12.88
N GLY A 214 6.06 7.22 -11.65
CA GLY A 214 5.98 8.54 -11.00
C GLY A 214 5.05 9.54 -11.70
N THR A 215 4.12 9.08 -12.52
CA THR A 215 3.28 9.92 -13.39
C THR A 215 1.90 10.22 -12.82
N SER A 216 1.35 9.35 -11.99
CA SER A 216 -0.04 9.47 -11.51
C SER A 216 -0.18 9.07 -10.06
N LEU A 217 -0.94 9.85 -9.31
CA LEU A 217 -1.35 9.51 -7.96
C LEU A 217 -2.56 8.57 -8.01
N GLY A 218 -2.60 7.64 -7.07
CA GLY A 218 -3.75 6.78 -6.83
C GLY A 218 -3.60 5.97 -5.55
N GLY A 219 -4.71 5.56 -4.98
CA GLY A 219 -4.78 4.63 -3.86
C GLY A 219 -5.77 3.51 -4.16
N ILE A 220 -5.56 2.37 -3.55
CA ILE A 220 -6.47 1.22 -3.67
C ILE A 220 -6.73 0.68 -2.26
N ILE A 221 -7.98 0.32 -1.99
CA ILE A 221 -8.40 -0.43 -0.80
C ILE A 221 -8.97 -1.74 -1.31
N VAL A 222 -8.51 -2.87 -0.79
CA VAL A 222 -9.00 -4.21 -1.15
C VAL A 222 -9.60 -4.87 0.07
N ASP A 223 -10.79 -5.43 -0.10
CA ASP A 223 -11.52 -6.20 0.91
C ASP A 223 -11.31 -7.69 0.64
N SER A 224 -10.84 -8.44 1.64
CA SER A 224 -10.74 -9.90 1.54
C SER A 224 -12.13 -10.55 1.36
N GLY A 225 -13.14 -9.95 1.99
CA GLY A 225 -14.48 -10.50 2.11
C GLY A 225 -14.61 -11.60 3.18
N ASN A 226 -13.56 -11.83 3.97
CA ASN A 226 -13.52 -12.93 4.96
C ASN A 226 -13.86 -12.49 6.39
N PHE A 227 -13.73 -11.19 6.71
CA PHE A 227 -14.02 -10.70 8.05
C PHE A 227 -15.53 -10.67 8.32
N ASP A 228 -15.97 -11.32 9.40
CA ASP A 228 -17.39 -11.34 9.79
C ASP A 228 -17.76 -10.09 10.59
N TRP A 229 -18.17 -9.05 9.87
CA TRP A 229 -18.59 -7.76 10.43
C TRP A 229 -19.71 -7.88 11.45
N LYS A 230 -20.65 -8.84 11.24
CA LYS A 230 -21.81 -9.05 12.13
C LYS A 230 -21.41 -9.82 13.39
N ALA A 231 -20.68 -10.90 13.25
CA ALA A 231 -20.24 -11.71 14.39
C ALA A 231 -19.31 -10.92 15.32
N SER A 232 -18.47 -10.05 14.77
CA SER A 232 -17.62 -9.16 15.55
C SER A 232 -18.43 -8.20 16.44
N GLY A 233 -19.58 -7.71 15.99
CA GLY A 233 -20.42 -6.75 16.71
C GLY A 233 -19.79 -5.39 17.00
N ARG A 234 -18.62 -5.08 16.41
CA ARG A 234 -17.80 -3.90 16.72
C ARG A 234 -17.92 -2.79 15.67
N TYR A 235 -18.54 -3.04 14.52
CA TYR A 235 -18.58 -2.15 13.35
C TYR A 235 -20.01 -1.85 12.90
N PRO A 236 -20.79 -1.13 13.73
CA PRO A 236 -22.21 -0.87 13.45
C PRO A 236 -22.43 -0.09 12.14
N GLY A 237 -21.45 0.74 11.71
CA GLY A 237 -21.53 1.43 10.41
C GLY A 237 -21.63 0.48 9.21
N ILE A 238 -21.09 -0.73 9.32
CA ILE A 238 -21.08 -1.75 8.27
C ILE A 238 -22.19 -2.80 8.50
N SER A 239 -22.35 -3.26 9.77
CA SER A 239 -23.22 -4.37 10.13
C SER A 239 -24.68 -4.01 10.36
N ASP A 240 -24.93 -2.78 10.82
CA ASP A 240 -26.26 -2.36 11.26
C ASP A 240 -27.03 -1.60 10.18
N PRO A 241 -28.37 -1.48 10.31
CA PRO A 241 -29.19 -0.69 9.41
C PRO A 241 -28.74 0.77 9.30
N ASN A 242 -28.38 1.22 8.11
CA ASN A 242 -27.90 2.58 7.88
C ASN A 242 -29.06 3.53 7.51
N PRO A 243 -29.28 4.63 8.25
CA PRO A 243 -30.36 5.56 7.98
C PRO A 243 -30.24 6.29 6.63
N SER A 244 -29.02 6.52 6.14
CA SER A 244 -28.78 7.16 4.83
C SER A 244 -29.11 6.24 3.65
N TYR A 245 -29.30 4.94 3.90
CA TYR A 245 -29.63 3.93 2.90
C TYR A 245 -30.92 3.17 3.27
N HIS A 246 -31.92 3.89 3.77
CA HIS A 246 -33.27 3.38 4.07
C HIS A 246 -33.27 2.15 4.99
N GLY A 247 -32.28 2.06 5.90
CA GLY A 247 -32.16 0.95 6.83
C GLY A 247 -31.47 -0.31 6.25
N ALA A 248 -30.85 -0.21 5.09
CA ALA A 248 -30.01 -1.30 4.57
C ALA A 248 -28.71 -1.44 5.39
N SER A 249 -28.28 -2.66 5.71
CA SER A 249 -26.96 -2.98 6.24
C SER A 249 -26.01 -3.27 5.08
N PHE A 250 -24.80 -2.69 5.10
CA PHE A 250 -23.81 -2.96 4.05
C PHE A 250 -23.36 -4.41 4.06
N ALA A 251 -23.25 -5.03 5.25
CA ALA A 251 -22.93 -6.46 5.37
C ALA A 251 -23.97 -7.36 4.68
N ASP A 252 -25.26 -6.95 4.70
CA ASP A 252 -26.33 -7.74 4.05
C ASP A 252 -26.40 -7.51 2.53
N VAL A 253 -26.30 -6.23 2.10
CA VAL A 253 -26.53 -5.90 0.68
C VAL A 253 -25.31 -6.11 -0.19
N ALA A 254 -24.09 -6.02 0.38
CA ALA A 254 -22.83 -6.15 -0.36
C ALA A 254 -22.07 -7.44 -0.04
N GLY A 255 -22.43 -8.16 1.02
CA GLY A 255 -21.78 -9.42 1.42
C GLY A 255 -20.26 -9.30 1.53
N PRO A 256 -19.49 -10.08 0.73
CA PRO A 256 -18.02 -10.03 0.79
C PRO A 256 -17.38 -8.69 0.36
N ALA A 257 -18.14 -7.79 -0.22
CA ALA A 257 -17.69 -6.43 -0.60
C ALA A 257 -18.17 -5.34 0.39
N ALA A 258 -18.61 -5.73 1.58
CA ALA A 258 -19.27 -4.82 2.54
C ALA A 258 -18.38 -3.63 2.91
N PHE A 259 -17.10 -3.86 3.18
CA PHE A 259 -16.17 -2.84 3.63
C PHE A 259 -15.95 -1.77 2.54
N VAL A 260 -15.56 -2.17 1.35
CA VAL A 260 -15.33 -1.19 0.26
C VAL A 260 -16.63 -0.54 -0.21
N THR A 261 -17.77 -1.23 -0.11
CA THR A 261 -19.07 -0.64 -0.43
C THR A 261 -19.47 0.43 0.58
N TYR A 262 -19.23 0.20 1.87
CA TYR A 262 -19.42 1.19 2.92
C TYR A 262 -18.56 2.44 2.65
N ILE A 263 -17.25 2.25 2.38
CA ILE A 263 -16.36 3.37 2.09
C ILE A 263 -16.83 4.16 0.86
N ARG A 264 -17.20 3.46 -0.23
CA ARG A 264 -17.72 4.09 -1.46
C ARG A 264 -18.97 4.90 -1.21
N ALA A 265 -19.92 4.31 -0.49
CA ALA A 265 -21.25 4.88 -0.28
C ALA A 265 -21.27 6.00 0.77
N ILE A 266 -20.35 6.01 1.73
CA ILE A 266 -20.30 6.99 2.82
C ILE A 266 -19.07 7.89 2.65
N LEU A 267 -17.87 7.40 2.89
CA LEU A 267 -16.68 8.24 2.97
C LEU A 267 -16.32 8.88 1.62
N LEU A 268 -16.20 8.09 0.57
CA LEU A 268 -15.87 8.60 -0.77
C LEU A 268 -16.97 9.53 -1.30
N ARG A 269 -18.24 9.17 -1.12
CA ARG A 269 -19.37 10.01 -1.54
C ARG A 269 -19.33 11.38 -0.88
N ASP A 270 -19.06 11.42 0.42
CA ASP A 270 -19.26 12.63 1.23
C ASP A 270 -18.00 13.50 1.31
N THR A 271 -16.79 12.91 1.24
CA THR A 271 -15.51 13.62 1.37
C THR A 271 -14.73 13.77 0.06
N GLY A 272 -15.04 12.96 -0.95
CA GLY A 272 -14.74 13.26 -2.36
C GLY A 272 -13.34 12.92 -2.87
N ALA A 273 -12.52 12.08 -2.19
CA ALA A 273 -11.19 11.70 -2.66
C ALA A 273 -11.23 10.69 -3.84
N ALA A 274 -12.00 11.03 -4.90
CA ALA A 274 -12.19 10.21 -6.07
C ALA A 274 -10.96 10.24 -6.99
N ILE A 275 -10.58 9.08 -7.53
CA ILE A 275 -9.55 9.00 -8.57
C ILE A 275 -10.09 9.51 -9.91
N SER A 276 -9.25 10.16 -10.69
CA SER A 276 -9.57 10.53 -12.08
C SER A 276 -9.59 9.28 -12.98
N PRO A 277 -10.53 9.16 -13.94
CA PRO A 277 -10.51 8.08 -14.93
C PRO A 277 -9.20 8.02 -15.73
N PHE A 278 -8.60 9.17 -15.99
CA PHE A 278 -7.31 9.24 -16.67
C PHE A 278 -6.17 8.66 -15.82
N ASN A 279 -6.14 8.98 -14.51
CA ASN A 279 -5.16 8.37 -13.60
C ASN A 279 -5.39 6.85 -13.48
N ALA A 280 -6.64 6.40 -13.38
CA ALA A 280 -6.96 4.98 -13.35
C ALA A 280 -6.46 4.26 -14.61
N PHE A 281 -6.62 4.87 -15.79
CA PHE A 281 -6.09 4.34 -17.05
C PHE A 281 -4.56 4.24 -17.04
N ILE A 282 -3.85 5.28 -16.58
CA ILE A 282 -2.38 5.24 -16.49
C ILE A 282 -1.92 4.16 -15.50
N LEU A 283 -2.58 4.03 -14.36
CA LEU A 283 -2.28 2.97 -13.39
C LEU A 283 -2.52 1.58 -13.96
N LEU A 284 -3.58 1.39 -14.78
CA LEU A 284 -3.81 0.13 -15.50
C LEU A 284 -2.64 -0.22 -16.43
N GLN A 285 -2.07 0.75 -17.15
CA GLN A 285 -0.87 0.53 -17.97
C GLN A 285 0.30 0.06 -17.11
N GLY A 286 0.47 0.61 -15.91
CA GLY A 286 1.45 0.15 -14.95
C GLY A 286 1.20 -1.28 -14.48
N VAL A 287 -0.03 -1.63 -14.15
CA VAL A 287 -0.41 -3.00 -13.72
C VAL A 287 -0.06 -4.04 -14.78
N GLU A 288 -0.29 -3.75 -16.06
CA GLU A 288 -0.06 -4.70 -17.15
C GLU A 288 1.40 -5.16 -17.29
N THR A 289 2.35 -4.41 -16.73
CA THR A 289 3.78 -4.75 -16.72
C THR A 289 4.35 -4.95 -15.32
N LEU A 290 3.49 -5.07 -14.29
CA LEU A 290 3.93 -5.11 -12.90
C LEU A 290 4.93 -6.24 -12.63
N SER A 291 4.59 -7.48 -13.01
CA SER A 291 5.47 -8.64 -12.80
C SER A 291 6.84 -8.46 -13.45
N LEU A 292 6.88 -8.02 -14.71
CA LEU A 292 8.11 -7.80 -15.46
C LEU A 292 9.02 -6.74 -14.81
N ARG A 293 8.42 -5.67 -14.29
CA ARG A 293 9.17 -4.61 -13.62
C ARG A 293 9.69 -5.07 -12.27
N ILE A 294 8.86 -5.74 -11.48
CA ILE A 294 9.25 -6.25 -10.16
C ILE A 294 10.39 -7.27 -10.28
N ASP A 295 10.33 -8.20 -11.24
CA ASP A 295 11.43 -9.16 -11.48
C ASP A 295 12.74 -8.43 -11.76
N ARG A 296 12.72 -7.37 -12.58
CA ARG A 296 13.92 -6.58 -12.88
C ARG A 296 14.40 -5.77 -11.67
N HIS A 297 13.49 -5.18 -10.90
CA HIS A 297 13.85 -4.51 -9.64
C HIS A 297 14.58 -5.45 -8.68
N ILE A 298 14.07 -6.68 -8.52
CA ILE A 298 14.66 -7.70 -7.64
C ILE A 298 16.03 -8.15 -8.16
N GLU A 299 16.13 -8.44 -9.46
CA GLU A 299 17.41 -8.84 -10.07
C GLU A 299 18.51 -7.80 -9.81
N ASN A 300 18.19 -6.53 -10.07
CA ASN A 300 19.11 -5.43 -9.82
C ASN A 300 19.43 -5.27 -8.32
N THR A 301 18.42 -5.35 -7.46
CA THR A 301 18.58 -5.22 -6.02
C THR A 301 19.54 -6.27 -5.45
N LYS A 302 19.40 -7.52 -5.84
CA LYS A 302 20.32 -8.61 -5.39
C LYS A 302 21.79 -8.27 -5.67
N LYS A 303 22.07 -7.77 -6.88
CA LYS A 303 23.42 -7.38 -7.31
C LYS A 303 23.92 -6.12 -6.59
N VAL A 304 23.04 -5.15 -6.33
CA VAL A 304 23.41 -3.95 -5.56
C VAL A 304 23.67 -4.30 -4.10
N VAL A 305 22.87 -5.15 -3.48
CA VAL A 305 23.10 -5.63 -2.10
C VAL A 305 24.43 -6.36 -2.00
N GLU A 306 24.75 -7.26 -2.94
CA GLU A 306 26.03 -7.95 -3.00
C GLU A 306 27.20 -6.95 -3.15
N PHE A 307 27.09 -6.00 -4.06
CA PHE A 307 28.10 -4.95 -4.27
C PHE A 307 28.34 -4.13 -3.00
N LEU A 308 27.28 -3.63 -2.37
CA LEU A 308 27.36 -2.79 -1.18
C LEU A 308 27.92 -3.57 0.03
N SER A 309 27.51 -4.84 0.21
CA SER A 309 27.98 -5.68 1.31
C SER A 309 29.50 -5.96 1.25
N ASN A 310 30.09 -5.90 0.06
CA ASN A 310 31.53 -6.08 -0.14
C ASN A 310 32.31 -4.76 -0.27
N HIS A 311 31.63 -3.61 -0.25
CA HIS A 311 32.31 -2.33 -0.50
C HIS A 311 33.00 -1.79 0.77
N PRO A 312 34.31 -1.40 0.71
CA PRO A 312 35.11 -1.03 1.89
C PRO A 312 34.60 0.22 2.63
N LEU A 313 33.81 1.10 1.98
CA LEU A 313 33.22 2.29 2.57
C LEU A 313 31.79 2.10 3.08
N VAL A 314 31.26 0.90 3.05
CA VAL A 314 29.98 0.54 3.64
C VAL A 314 30.20 -0.07 5.02
N GLU A 315 29.45 0.37 6.01
CA GLU A 315 29.46 -0.20 7.37
C GLU A 315 28.47 -1.35 7.51
N LYS A 316 27.27 -1.15 6.97
CA LYS A 316 26.15 -2.09 7.08
C LYS A 316 25.22 -1.94 5.89
N VAL A 317 24.73 -3.03 5.35
CA VAL A 317 23.58 -3.07 4.46
C VAL A 317 22.41 -3.60 5.25
N ASN A 318 21.28 -2.88 5.24
CA ASN A 318 20.07 -3.25 5.93
C ASN A 318 19.06 -3.82 4.93
N HIS A 319 19.24 -5.10 4.56
CA HIS A 319 18.38 -5.78 3.60
C HIS A 319 18.03 -7.19 4.12
N PRO A 320 16.71 -7.57 4.13
CA PRO A 320 16.26 -8.80 4.77
C PRO A 320 16.69 -10.10 4.06
N SER A 321 17.25 -10.02 2.85
CA SER A 321 17.85 -11.20 2.20
C SER A 321 19.19 -11.64 2.82
N LEU A 322 19.82 -10.79 3.62
CA LEU A 322 21.09 -11.12 4.27
C LEU A 322 20.86 -12.06 5.46
N PRO A 323 21.59 -13.15 5.60
CA PRO A 323 21.37 -14.16 6.65
C PRO A 323 21.44 -13.62 8.08
N GLU A 324 22.21 -12.55 8.30
CA GLU A 324 22.34 -11.89 9.61
C GLU A 324 21.21 -10.90 9.92
N HIS A 325 20.31 -10.62 8.97
CA HIS A 325 19.18 -9.72 9.21
C HIS A 325 18.15 -10.39 10.13
N PRO A 326 17.61 -9.69 11.14
CA PRO A 326 16.64 -10.28 12.07
C PRO A 326 15.41 -10.86 11.38
N ASP A 327 14.97 -10.27 10.27
CA ASP A 327 13.78 -10.69 9.53
C ASP A 327 14.09 -11.68 8.40
N HIS A 328 15.30 -12.21 8.31
CA HIS A 328 15.68 -13.11 7.22
C HIS A 328 14.73 -14.31 7.07
N ALA A 329 14.35 -14.92 8.18
CA ALA A 329 13.44 -16.08 8.15
C ALA A 329 12.02 -15.70 7.63
N LEU A 330 11.52 -14.50 7.96
CA LEU A 330 10.26 -13.99 7.43
C LEU A 330 10.37 -13.61 5.97
N TYR A 331 11.52 -13.04 5.57
CA TYR A 331 11.81 -12.76 4.17
C TYR A 331 11.79 -14.03 3.31
N GLU A 332 12.46 -15.08 3.71
CA GLU A 332 12.44 -16.37 3.02
C GLU A 332 11.02 -16.97 2.92
N LYS A 333 10.21 -16.76 3.97
CA LYS A 333 8.83 -17.24 4.02
C LYS A 333 7.89 -16.46 3.10
N TYR A 334 7.93 -15.13 3.16
CA TYR A 334 6.94 -14.26 2.49
C TYR A 334 7.35 -13.84 1.10
N PHE A 335 8.65 -13.82 0.81
CA PHE A 335 9.22 -13.35 -0.44
C PHE A 335 10.13 -14.38 -1.12
N PRO A 336 9.63 -15.59 -1.42
CA PRO A 336 10.44 -16.68 -1.96
C PRO A 336 11.09 -16.33 -3.33
N ASN A 337 10.51 -15.38 -4.06
CA ASN A 337 11.04 -14.89 -5.33
C ASN A 337 11.94 -13.65 -5.17
N GLY A 338 12.12 -13.18 -3.95
CA GLY A 338 12.83 -11.95 -3.62
C GLY A 338 11.90 -10.77 -3.39
N GLY A 339 12.45 -9.65 -2.94
CA GLY A 339 11.70 -8.43 -2.59
C GLY A 339 12.62 -7.34 -2.06
N ALA A 340 12.02 -6.33 -1.42
CA ALA A 340 12.73 -5.27 -0.71
C ALA A 340 13.70 -4.45 -1.61
N SER A 341 13.26 -4.08 -2.82
CA SER A 341 14.06 -3.21 -3.70
C SER A 341 14.19 -1.76 -3.21
N ILE A 342 13.58 -1.47 -2.07
CA ILE A 342 13.76 -0.24 -1.31
C ILE A 342 14.37 -0.66 0.02
N PHE A 343 15.59 -0.19 0.30
CA PHE A 343 16.32 -0.57 1.50
C PHE A 343 17.32 0.51 1.91
N THR A 344 17.95 0.35 3.05
CA THR A 344 18.97 1.28 3.55
C THR A 344 20.34 0.64 3.65
N PHE A 345 21.38 1.48 3.63
CA PHE A 345 22.71 1.11 4.03
C PHE A 345 23.38 2.27 4.76
N ASN A 346 24.38 1.95 5.59
CA ASN A 346 25.15 2.93 6.33
C ASN A 346 26.53 3.06 5.69
N ILE A 347 26.90 4.27 5.34
CA ILE A 347 28.21 4.58 4.77
C ILE A 347 29.21 4.89 5.91
N LYS A 348 30.48 4.56 5.73
CA LYS A 348 31.53 4.96 6.70
C LYS A 348 31.65 6.48 6.75
N GLY A 349 31.61 7.04 7.97
CA GLY A 349 31.58 8.47 8.22
C GLY A 349 30.30 8.92 8.86
N GLY A 350 29.83 10.11 8.50
CA GLY A 350 28.61 10.70 9.04
C GLY A 350 27.74 11.33 7.96
N GLN A 351 26.90 12.29 8.38
CA GLN A 351 25.99 13.02 7.48
C GLN A 351 26.74 13.67 6.30
N LYS A 352 27.92 14.24 6.55
CA LYS A 352 28.71 14.92 5.52
C LYS A 352 29.11 13.98 4.39
N GLU A 353 29.57 12.79 4.73
CA GLU A 353 29.96 11.77 3.77
C GLU A 353 28.72 11.22 3.03
N ALA A 354 27.61 10.98 3.74
CA ALA A 354 26.36 10.59 3.13
C ALA A 354 25.84 11.60 2.11
N HIS A 355 25.83 12.90 2.47
CA HIS A 355 25.43 13.95 1.54
C HIS A 355 26.38 14.03 0.34
N LYS A 356 27.70 13.98 0.57
CA LYS A 356 28.70 14.02 -0.50
C LYS A 356 28.59 12.83 -1.45
N PHE A 357 28.27 11.64 -0.94
CA PHE A 357 27.96 10.47 -1.75
C PHE A 357 26.74 10.73 -2.64
N ILE A 358 25.62 11.14 -2.05
CA ILE A 358 24.34 11.37 -2.75
C ILE A 358 24.49 12.46 -3.84
N ASP A 359 25.15 13.57 -3.51
CA ASP A 359 25.30 14.72 -4.41
C ASP A 359 26.18 14.45 -5.65
N ASN A 360 26.91 13.32 -5.66
CA ASN A 360 27.76 12.91 -6.78
C ASN A 360 27.19 11.74 -7.60
N LEU A 361 25.95 11.32 -7.31
CA LEU A 361 25.23 10.36 -8.16
C LEU A 361 24.62 11.09 -9.37
N GLU A 362 24.60 10.42 -10.52
CA GLU A 362 24.10 10.98 -11.79
C GLU A 362 22.83 10.27 -12.26
N ILE A 363 22.70 8.96 -11.99
CA ILE A 363 21.55 8.13 -12.37
C ILE A 363 20.49 8.17 -11.27
N PHE A 364 20.91 8.02 -10.02
CA PHE A 364 20.01 8.07 -8.89
C PHE A 364 19.43 9.47 -8.69
N SER A 365 18.14 9.63 -8.84
CA SER A 365 17.48 10.92 -8.59
C SER A 365 17.27 11.15 -7.09
N LEU A 366 17.74 12.28 -6.57
CA LEU A 366 17.50 12.71 -5.20
C LEU A 366 16.10 13.31 -5.08
N LEU A 367 15.16 12.57 -4.49
CA LEU A 367 13.78 13.03 -4.33
C LEU A 367 13.01 12.18 -3.30
N ALA A 368 11.89 12.74 -2.82
CA ALA A 368 11.00 12.09 -1.84
C ALA A 368 10.00 11.13 -2.51
N ASN A 369 10.49 10.16 -3.29
CA ASN A 369 9.68 9.07 -3.86
C ASN A 369 10.42 7.74 -3.71
N VAL A 370 9.76 6.64 -4.08
CA VAL A 370 10.27 5.26 -4.11
C VAL A 370 9.50 4.45 -5.16
N ALA A 371 10.01 3.26 -5.50
CA ALA A 371 9.28 2.31 -6.33
C ALA A 371 8.99 2.84 -7.75
N ASP A 372 9.90 3.62 -8.30
CA ASP A 372 9.90 4.08 -9.70
C ASP A 372 10.79 3.14 -10.53
N VAL A 373 10.52 3.04 -11.83
CA VAL A 373 11.42 2.34 -12.78
C VAL A 373 12.82 2.95 -12.83
N LYS A 374 12.98 4.21 -12.40
CA LYS A 374 14.26 4.89 -12.23
C LYS A 374 14.78 4.71 -10.81
N SER A 375 16.09 4.54 -10.67
CA SER A 375 16.74 4.48 -9.37
C SER A 375 16.66 5.81 -8.63
N LEU A 376 16.31 5.75 -7.34
CA LEU A 376 16.11 6.91 -6.49
C LEU A 376 16.93 6.79 -5.21
N VAL A 377 17.33 7.93 -4.65
CA VAL A 377 18.11 8.04 -3.42
C VAL A 377 17.56 9.15 -2.52
N ILE A 378 17.67 8.96 -1.21
CA ILE A 378 17.40 10.01 -0.24
C ILE A 378 18.20 9.79 1.05
N HIS A 379 18.45 10.86 1.81
CA HIS A 379 18.99 10.81 3.17
C HIS A 379 17.84 10.93 4.18
N PRO A 380 17.38 9.82 4.80
CA PRO A 380 16.17 9.82 5.62
C PRO A 380 16.23 10.79 6.79
N ALA A 381 17.33 10.83 7.54
CA ALA A 381 17.46 11.63 8.75
C ALA A 381 17.26 13.13 8.53
N THR A 382 17.67 13.68 7.37
CA THR A 382 17.52 15.11 7.09
C THR A 382 16.32 15.44 6.19
N THR A 383 15.50 14.47 5.80
CA THR A 383 14.39 14.66 4.86
C THR A 383 13.09 13.99 5.35
N THR A 384 12.86 12.75 4.99
CA THR A 384 11.59 12.03 5.26
C THR A 384 11.33 11.77 6.75
N HIS A 385 12.35 11.82 7.61
CA HIS A 385 12.30 11.59 9.04
C HIS A 385 12.88 12.77 9.85
N SER A 386 13.02 13.94 9.22
CA SER A 386 13.66 15.12 9.84
C SER A 386 12.90 15.70 11.04
N GLN A 387 11.66 15.28 11.27
CA GLN A 387 10.87 15.66 12.43
C GLN A 387 11.16 14.81 13.68
N LEU A 388 11.89 13.69 13.52
CA LEU A 388 12.25 12.80 14.63
C LEU A 388 13.51 13.28 15.33
N THR A 389 13.59 13.04 16.64
CA THR A 389 14.82 13.22 17.42
C THR A 389 15.86 12.16 17.09
N ASP A 390 17.14 12.38 17.47
CA ASP A 390 18.20 11.38 17.25
C ASP A 390 17.91 10.05 17.95
N GLU A 391 17.23 10.06 19.10
CA GLU A 391 16.80 8.86 19.82
C GLU A 391 15.70 8.12 19.07
N GLU A 392 14.70 8.82 18.56
CA GLU A 392 13.61 8.23 17.75
C GLU A 392 14.12 7.70 16.39
N LEU A 393 15.09 8.39 15.79
CA LEU A 393 15.78 7.90 14.57
C LEU A 393 16.53 6.60 14.88
N ALA A 394 17.29 6.55 15.98
CA ALA A 394 18.04 5.35 16.37
C ALA A 394 17.12 4.16 16.69
N ASP A 395 15.96 4.38 17.32
CA ASP A 395 14.94 3.35 17.56
C ASP A 395 14.37 2.75 16.25
N GLN A 396 14.42 3.53 15.17
CA GLN A 396 14.04 3.07 13.83
C GLN A 396 15.26 2.63 12.98
N ASN A 397 16.45 2.42 13.58
CA ASN A 397 17.70 2.08 12.88
C ASN A 397 18.06 3.08 11.78
N ILE A 398 17.75 4.34 11.96
CA ILE A 398 18.13 5.46 11.06
C ILE A 398 19.22 6.27 11.75
N TYR A 399 20.36 6.43 11.10
CA TYR A 399 21.50 7.19 11.62
C TYR A 399 21.89 8.30 10.67
N GLN A 400 22.80 9.21 11.10
CA GLN A 400 23.26 10.33 10.28
C GLN A 400 24.07 9.90 9.04
N ASN A 401 24.49 8.64 8.97
CA ASN A 401 25.16 8.03 7.82
C ASN A 401 24.27 7.04 7.03
N THR A 402 22.97 7.00 7.32
CA THR A 402 22.02 6.11 6.64
C THR A 402 21.56 6.73 5.32
N ILE A 403 21.65 5.95 4.25
CA ILE A 403 21.17 6.29 2.91
C ILE A 403 20.09 5.28 2.51
N ARG A 404 18.95 5.76 2.02
CA ARG A 404 17.91 4.91 1.44
C ARG A 404 18.02 4.89 -0.07
N LEU A 405 18.04 3.71 -0.65
CA LEU A 405 17.95 3.47 -2.09
C LEU A 405 16.57 2.91 -2.45
N SER A 406 16.10 3.24 -3.64
CA SER A 406 15.03 2.56 -4.36
C SER A 406 15.60 2.16 -5.71
N ILE A 407 15.86 0.86 -5.88
CA ILE A 407 16.57 0.36 -7.04
C ILE A 407 15.62 0.27 -8.23
N GLY A 408 16.00 0.87 -9.33
CA GLY A 408 15.25 0.92 -10.57
C GLY A 408 15.50 -0.26 -11.51
N THR A 409 15.09 -0.09 -12.75
CA THR A 409 15.15 -1.13 -13.81
C THR A 409 16.24 -0.86 -14.86
N GLU A 410 17.11 0.10 -14.64
CA GLU A 410 18.24 0.44 -15.49
C GLU A 410 19.22 -0.75 -15.64
N HIS A 411 20.17 -0.65 -16.56
CA HIS A 411 21.20 -1.66 -16.68
C HIS A 411 22.05 -1.72 -15.41
N ILE A 412 22.27 -2.90 -14.87
CA ILE A 412 22.92 -3.05 -13.55
C ILE A 412 24.34 -2.49 -13.51
N ASP A 413 25.10 -2.61 -14.62
CA ASP A 413 26.47 -2.07 -14.65
C ASP A 413 26.47 -0.55 -14.54
N ASP A 414 25.46 0.13 -15.08
CA ASP A 414 25.32 1.58 -14.97
C ASP A 414 24.94 1.99 -13.54
N ILE A 415 24.04 1.23 -12.89
CA ILE A 415 23.69 1.43 -11.46
C ILE A 415 24.95 1.31 -10.58
N ILE A 416 25.72 0.22 -10.75
CA ILE A 416 26.94 0.00 -9.98
C ILE A 416 27.97 1.08 -10.25
N ALA A 417 28.17 1.45 -11.51
CA ALA A 417 29.12 2.51 -11.86
C ALA A 417 28.73 3.88 -11.25
N ASP A 418 27.44 4.18 -11.14
CA ASP A 418 26.96 5.39 -10.50
C ASP A 418 27.21 5.40 -8.98
N LEU A 419 26.93 4.27 -8.31
CA LEU A 419 27.27 4.09 -6.88
C LEU A 419 28.78 4.24 -6.63
N GLU A 420 29.63 3.72 -7.52
CA GLU A 420 31.10 3.89 -7.42
C GLU A 420 31.52 5.38 -7.55
N LYS A 421 30.85 6.19 -8.38
CA LYS A 421 31.10 7.64 -8.45
C LYS A 421 30.81 8.31 -7.09
N GLY A 422 29.69 7.97 -6.47
CA GLY A 422 29.35 8.46 -5.14
C GLY A 422 30.42 8.10 -4.11
N PHE A 423 30.88 6.84 -4.10
CA PHE A 423 31.97 6.40 -3.22
C PHE A 423 33.32 7.07 -3.53
N ALA A 424 33.63 7.31 -4.78
CA ALA A 424 34.89 7.99 -5.17
C ALA A 424 34.93 9.44 -4.66
N ALA A 425 33.77 10.09 -4.53
CA ALA A 425 33.71 11.46 -4.04
C ALA A 425 34.06 11.59 -2.54
N ILE A 426 33.93 10.54 -1.74
CA ILE A 426 34.15 10.57 -0.28
C ILE A 426 35.50 10.02 0.15
N LYS A 427 36.30 9.46 -0.79
CA LYS A 427 37.67 8.98 -0.55
C LYS A 427 38.64 10.09 -0.17
#